data_724252077dfa1a06f8669703675c1360
#
_entry.id   724252077dfa1a06f8669703675c1360
#
_cell.length_a   1.000
_cell.length_b   1.000
_cell.length_c   1.000
_cell.angle_alpha   90.00
_cell.angle_beta   90.00
_cell.angle_gamma   90.00
#
_symmetry.space_group_name_H-M   'P 1'
#
loop_
_entity.id
_entity.type
_entity.pdbx_description
1 polymer ?
#
loop_
_entity_poly.entity_id
_entity_poly.type
_entity_poly.pdbx_seq_one_letter_code
_entity_poly.pdbx_strand_id
1 'polypeptide(L)'
;MRSGHLTVLVFCWMNRICFSADQFPDLPDGIGRAGMMAAVVRDDGGNDVVLAAGGANFPNAMPWEGGVKKFYSDVFLLRRAQGVWRWTKVGDLPEANAYGAFCAMPDGSGMLIAGGVNSGGHLDDVWLVSSDGKVERRTSKLPSPRAYSGFCVSAGELRIVGGTASPDAVDCIPNALGFNLSAPDLGWRIDLENKRCARILPLCGGFSGRVIWGGGCALEERDGKAARVYLGDLRGNLGGTGARSALAAPLAGCAGPGVEVSGGVIFVGGDDGMHSSSDPKGHPGQSRQVVFLYGETLASVVIGQWPTPLVTAPLVRLGNEIVSISGEVRPGVRTPAVNRWSIPPEYR
;
A
#
# COMPACT_ATOMS: atom_id res chain seq x y z
N MET A 1 -71.36 -16.52 -25.78
CA MET A 1 -70.51 -15.93 -24.73
C MET A 1 -69.19 -16.68 -24.73
N ARG A 2 -68.11 -16.13 -25.28
CA ARG A 2 -66.77 -16.70 -25.26
C ARG A 2 -65.92 -15.86 -24.30
N SER A 3 -65.48 -16.42 -23.20
CA SER A 3 -64.60 -15.81 -22.24
C SER A 3 -63.15 -15.94 -22.73
N GLY A 4 -62.55 -14.83 -23.05
CA GLY A 4 -61.12 -14.75 -23.37
C GLY A 4 -60.30 -14.65 -22.07
N HIS A 5 -59.40 -15.59 -21.85
CA HIS A 5 -58.40 -15.52 -20.78
C HIS A 5 -57.21 -14.69 -21.29
N LEU A 6 -56.98 -13.57 -20.62
CA LEU A 6 -55.81 -12.73 -20.84
C LEU A 6 -54.65 -13.25 -19.99
N THR A 7 -53.68 -13.89 -20.64
CA THR A 7 -52.44 -14.31 -19.98
C THR A 7 -51.47 -13.16 -19.94
N VAL A 8 -51.24 -12.60 -18.76
CA VAL A 8 -50.22 -11.57 -18.55
C VAL A 8 -48.87 -12.27 -18.35
N LEU A 9 -48.01 -12.14 -19.36
CA LEU A 9 -46.57 -12.55 -19.25
C LEU A 9 -45.83 -11.44 -18.55
N VAL A 10 -45.44 -11.68 -17.28
CA VAL A 10 -44.52 -10.85 -16.53
C VAL A 10 -43.09 -11.17 -16.98
N PHE A 11 -42.50 -10.31 -17.81
CA PHE A 11 -41.07 -10.37 -18.12
C PHE A 11 -40.28 -9.84 -16.94
N CYS A 12 -39.69 -10.73 -16.15
CA CYS A 12 -38.72 -10.40 -15.13
C CYS A 12 -37.39 -10.04 -15.83
N TRP A 13 -37.09 -8.75 -15.97
CA TRP A 13 -35.78 -8.28 -16.41
C TRP A 13 -34.77 -8.51 -15.28
N MET A 14 -34.10 -9.65 -15.28
CA MET A 14 -32.86 -9.81 -14.54
C MET A 14 -31.80 -8.93 -15.21
N ASN A 15 -31.52 -7.76 -14.64
CA ASN A 15 -30.33 -7.01 -14.95
C ASN A 15 -29.10 -7.87 -14.59
N ARG A 16 -28.62 -8.67 -15.53
CA ARG A 16 -27.27 -9.23 -15.46
C ARG A 16 -26.31 -8.05 -15.64
N ILE A 17 -25.74 -7.58 -14.54
CA ILE A 17 -24.54 -6.73 -14.59
C ILE A 17 -23.47 -7.59 -15.25
N CYS A 18 -23.25 -7.40 -16.54
CA CYS A 18 -22.12 -7.99 -17.25
C CYS A 18 -20.87 -7.25 -16.79
N PHE A 19 -20.18 -7.76 -15.79
CA PHE A 19 -18.82 -7.36 -15.53
C PHE A 19 -17.99 -7.73 -16.78
N SER A 20 -17.26 -6.76 -17.33
CA SER A 20 -16.23 -7.05 -18.32
C SER A 20 -15.28 -8.09 -17.72
N ALA A 21 -14.96 -9.14 -18.47
CA ALA A 21 -14.10 -10.24 -18.01
C ALA A 21 -12.72 -9.78 -17.50
N ASP A 22 -12.34 -8.53 -17.81
CA ASP A 22 -11.06 -7.92 -17.45
C ASP A 22 -11.15 -6.90 -16.30
N GLN A 23 -12.33 -6.67 -15.71
CA GLN A 23 -12.47 -5.73 -14.60
C GLN A 23 -12.20 -6.42 -13.26
N PHE A 24 -11.37 -5.80 -12.42
CA PHE A 24 -11.23 -6.24 -11.03
C PHE A 24 -12.46 -5.84 -10.22
N PRO A 25 -13.01 -6.75 -9.40
CA PRO A 25 -14.09 -6.39 -8.49
C PRO A 25 -13.56 -5.57 -7.31
N ASP A 26 -14.39 -4.68 -6.80
CA ASP A 26 -14.12 -3.93 -5.59
C ASP A 26 -13.84 -4.85 -4.39
N LEU A 27 -13.16 -4.34 -3.37
CA LEU A 27 -12.93 -5.05 -2.11
C LEU A 27 -14.28 -5.47 -1.49
N PRO A 28 -14.40 -6.73 -0.99
CA PRO A 28 -15.70 -7.29 -0.59
C PRO A 28 -16.44 -6.56 0.54
N ASP A 29 -15.73 -5.77 1.37
CA ASP A 29 -16.36 -5.01 2.46
C ASP A 29 -17.19 -3.80 1.97
N GLY A 30 -17.00 -3.37 0.73
CA GLY A 30 -17.74 -2.27 0.10
C GLY A 30 -17.41 -0.87 0.62
N ILE A 31 -16.61 -0.72 1.66
CA ILE A 31 -16.30 0.59 2.28
C ILE A 31 -14.85 1.01 2.12
N GLY A 32 -13.98 0.07 1.82
CA GLY A 32 -12.56 0.29 1.60
C GLY A 32 -11.74 0.49 2.87
N ARG A 33 -10.43 0.43 2.71
CA ARG A 33 -9.44 0.46 3.79
C ARG A 33 -8.18 1.19 3.36
N ALA A 34 -7.56 1.94 4.25
CA ALA A 34 -6.21 2.48 4.07
C ALA A 34 -5.19 1.58 4.78
N GLY A 35 -3.94 1.60 4.32
CA GLY A 35 -2.85 0.85 4.96
C GLY A 35 -3.00 -0.66 4.88
N MET A 36 -3.71 -1.19 3.88
CA MET A 36 -3.70 -2.62 3.57
C MET A 36 -2.30 -3.07 3.12
N MET A 37 -2.01 -4.34 3.30
CA MET A 37 -0.83 -5.01 2.77
C MET A 37 -1.25 -5.94 1.63
N ALA A 38 -0.53 -5.93 0.49
CA ALA A 38 -0.85 -6.83 -0.62
C ALA A 38 0.39 -7.22 -1.43
N ALA A 39 0.41 -8.46 -1.91
CA ALA A 39 1.48 -8.97 -2.75
C ALA A 39 0.92 -9.93 -3.81
N VAL A 40 1.62 -10.04 -4.94
CA VAL A 40 1.40 -11.12 -5.89
C VAL A 40 2.14 -12.35 -5.39
N VAL A 41 1.41 -13.42 -5.20
CA VAL A 41 1.92 -14.71 -4.72
C VAL A 41 1.46 -15.82 -5.66
N ARG A 42 1.91 -17.04 -5.47
CA ARG A 42 1.47 -18.20 -6.27
C ARG A 42 0.46 -19.03 -5.50
N ASP A 43 -0.60 -19.44 -6.17
CA ASP A 43 -1.52 -20.45 -5.66
C ASP A 43 -0.95 -21.87 -5.85
N ASP A 44 -1.65 -22.89 -5.33
CA ASP A 44 -1.25 -24.31 -5.46
C ASP A 44 -1.16 -24.79 -6.92
N GLY A 45 -1.81 -24.09 -7.84
CA GLY A 45 -1.72 -24.33 -9.28
C GLY A 45 -0.56 -23.60 -9.95
N GLY A 46 0.25 -22.83 -9.22
CA GLY A 46 1.35 -22.02 -9.73
C GLY A 46 0.92 -20.74 -10.45
N ASN A 47 -0.35 -20.34 -10.33
CA ASN A 47 -0.85 -19.11 -10.95
C ASN A 47 -0.57 -17.90 -10.05
N ASP A 48 -0.29 -16.76 -10.68
CA ASP A 48 -0.19 -15.49 -9.98
C ASP A 48 -1.57 -15.05 -9.46
N VAL A 49 -1.65 -14.82 -8.16
CA VAL A 49 -2.84 -14.33 -7.45
C VAL A 49 -2.45 -13.17 -6.55
N VAL A 50 -3.41 -12.30 -6.20
CA VAL A 50 -3.14 -11.18 -5.30
C VAL A 50 -3.67 -11.51 -3.91
N LEU A 51 -2.76 -11.59 -2.96
CA LEU A 51 -3.08 -11.70 -1.54
C LEU A 51 -3.18 -10.29 -0.96
N ALA A 52 -4.25 -9.97 -0.22
CA ALA A 52 -4.46 -8.69 0.42
C ALA A 52 -4.94 -8.87 1.86
N ALA A 53 -4.37 -8.14 2.81
CA ALA A 53 -4.66 -8.34 4.23
C ALA A 53 -4.79 -7.04 5.00
N GLY A 54 -5.57 -7.07 6.08
CA GLY A 54 -5.65 -6.00 7.08
C GLY A 54 -6.26 -4.71 6.57
N GLY A 55 -5.63 -3.59 6.97
CA GLY A 55 -6.08 -2.23 6.69
C GLY A 55 -6.97 -1.63 7.77
N ALA A 56 -7.33 -0.35 7.60
CA ALA A 56 -8.15 0.39 8.55
C ALA A 56 -9.07 1.40 7.87
N ASN A 57 -10.20 1.69 8.51
CA ASN A 57 -11.12 2.74 8.08
C ASN A 57 -11.84 3.40 9.27
N PHE A 58 -12.81 4.26 8.96
CA PHE A 58 -13.74 4.88 9.90
C PHE A 58 -15.17 4.51 9.51
N PRO A 59 -15.71 3.35 9.95
CA PRO A 59 -16.95 2.79 9.41
C PRO A 59 -18.22 3.53 9.86
N ASN A 60 -18.18 4.23 11.02
CA ASN A 60 -19.37 4.80 11.65
C ASN A 60 -19.45 6.33 11.51
N ALA A 61 -18.34 7.03 11.66
CA ALA A 61 -18.24 8.49 11.60
C ALA A 61 -16.82 8.89 11.22
N MET A 62 -16.64 10.08 10.66
CA MET A 62 -15.31 10.57 10.31
C MET A 62 -14.52 11.01 11.56
N PRO A 63 -13.18 11.08 11.50
CA PRO A 63 -12.35 11.44 12.66
C PRO A 63 -12.78 12.77 13.32
N TRP A 64 -13.10 13.77 12.50
CA TRP A 64 -13.55 15.09 12.99
C TRP A 64 -14.98 15.11 13.52
N GLU A 65 -15.71 14.01 13.41
CA GLU A 65 -17.06 13.79 13.96
C GLU A 65 -17.00 12.84 15.17
N GLY A 66 -15.80 12.58 15.71
CA GLY A 66 -15.59 11.66 16.82
C GLY A 66 -15.51 10.19 16.42
N GLY A 67 -15.37 9.91 15.13
CA GLY A 67 -15.24 8.54 14.62
C GLY A 67 -13.99 7.84 15.11
N VAL A 68 -14.15 6.57 15.47
CA VAL A 68 -13.07 5.68 15.91
C VAL A 68 -12.57 4.84 14.74
N LYS A 69 -11.26 4.82 14.58
CA LYS A 69 -10.60 4.00 13.56
C LYS A 69 -10.76 2.52 13.90
N LYS A 70 -11.28 1.75 12.95
CA LYS A 70 -11.35 0.28 13.03
C LYS A 70 -10.23 -0.32 12.20
N PHE A 71 -9.53 -1.28 12.79
CA PHE A 71 -8.51 -2.10 12.13
C PHE A 71 -9.08 -3.47 11.81
N TYR A 72 -8.57 -4.11 10.78
CA TYR A 72 -9.09 -5.39 10.26
C TYR A 72 -7.99 -6.45 10.24
N SER A 73 -8.42 -7.72 10.37
CA SER A 73 -7.57 -8.91 10.26
C SER A 73 -7.79 -9.70 8.98
N ASP A 74 -8.86 -9.43 8.23
CA ASP A 74 -9.23 -10.23 7.06
C ASP A 74 -8.07 -10.41 6.09
N VAL A 75 -7.94 -11.63 5.56
CA VAL A 75 -7.06 -12.00 4.46
C VAL A 75 -7.91 -12.40 3.27
N PHE A 76 -7.75 -11.67 2.17
CA PHE A 76 -8.46 -11.88 0.92
C PHE A 76 -7.51 -12.34 -0.18
N LEU A 77 -7.98 -13.22 -1.04
CA LEU A 77 -7.32 -13.67 -2.25
C LEU A 77 -8.11 -13.23 -3.47
N LEU A 78 -7.46 -12.46 -4.37
CA LEU A 78 -8.00 -12.14 -5.69
C LEU A 78 -7.39 -13.07 -6.71
N ARG A 79 -8.21 -13.88 -7.36
CA ARG A 79 -7.78 -14.81 -8.41
C ARG A 79 -8.69 -14.77 -9.61
N ARG A 80 -8.16 -15.16 -10.77
CA ARG A 80 -8.94 -15.33 -11.98
C ARG A 80 -9.48 -16.76 -12.04
N ALA A 81 -10.79 -16.90 -12.00
CA ALA A 81 -11.48 -18.19 -12.13
C ALA A 81 -12.47 -18.12 -13.29
N GLN A 82 -12.40 -19.07 -14.23
CA GLN A 82 -13.24 -19.10 -15.43
C GLN A 82 -13.24 -17.76 -16.22
N GLY A 83 -12.08 -17.12 -16.31
CA GLY A 83 -11.91 -15.86 -17.01
C GLY A 83 -12.35 -14.58 -16.24
N VAL A 84 -12.87 -14.71 -15.03
CA VAL A 84 -13.38 -13.59 -14.21
C VAL A 84 -12.58 -13.48 -12.92
N TRP A 85 -12.21 -12.26 -12.53
CA TRP A 85 -11.56 -11.98 -11.26
C TRP A 85 -12.57 -12.04 -10.10
N ARG A 86 -12.18 -12.70 -9.01
CA ARG A 86 -13.02 -12.86 -7.82
C ARG A 86 -12.20 -12.78 -6.55
N TRP A 87 -12.74 -12.09 -5.55
CA TRP A 87 -12.25 -12.11 -4.19
C TRP A 87 -12.80 -13.33 -3.44
N THR A 88 -11.96 -13.92 -2.61
CA THR A 88 -12.34 -14.93 -1.61
C THR A 88 -11.66 -14.56 -0.30
N LYS A 89 -12.40 -14.51 0.81
CA LYS A 89 -11.78 -14.45 2.13
C LYS A 89 -11.18 -15.82 2.42
N VAL A 90 -9.87 -15.90 2.63
CA VAL A 90 -9.13 -17.15 2.84
C VAL A 90 -8.68 -17.34 4.29
N GLY A 91 -8.71 -16.28 5.12
CA GLY A 91 -8.34 -16.37 6.53
C GLY A 91 -8.39 -15.03 7.23
N ASP A 92 -7.74 -14.97 8.37
CA ASP A 92 -7.53 -13.77 9.18
C ASP A 92 -6.10 -13.74 9.69
N LEU A 93 -5.52 -12.54 9.81
CA LEU A 93 -4.30 -12.31 10.60
C LEU A 93 -4.61 -12.61 12.07
N PRO A 94 -3.63 -13.06 12.88
CA PRO A 94 -3.84 -13.33 14.30
C PRO A 94 -4.33 -12.11 15.10
N GLU A 95 -4.02 -10.93 14.62
CA GLU A 95 -4.52 -9.66 15.13
C GLU A 95 -4.76 -8.69 13.97
N ALA A 96 -5.65 -7.72 14.18
CA ALA A 96 -5.89 -6.67 13.21
C ALA A 96 -4.59 -5.89 12.95
N ASN A 97 -4.31 -5.51 11.70
CA ASN A 97 -3.08 -4.83 11.34
C ASN A 97 -3.28 -3.91 10.13
N ALA A 98 -2.63 -2.74 10.16
CA ALA A 98 -2.55 -1.80 9.04
C ALA A 98 -1.19 -1.10 9.02
N TYR A 99 -0.80 -0.55 7.87
CA TYR A 99 0.40 0.27 7.69
C TYR A 99 1.72 -0.44 8.05
N GLY A 100 1.76 -1.78 8.03
CA GLY A 100 2.98 -2.57 8.09
C GLY A 100 3.76 -2.55 6.77
N ALA A 101 5.03 -2.89 6.81
CA ALA A 101 5.81 -3.21 5.63
C ALA A 101 5.44 -4.61 5.12
N PHE A 102 5.48 -4.82 3.81
CA PHE A 102 5.14 -6.11 3.22
C PHE A 102 5.89 -6.39 1.92
N CYS A 103 6.03 -7.65 1.57
CA CYS A 103 6.53 -8.06 0.25
C CYS A 103 6.12 -9.51 -0.05
N ALA A 104 6.15 -9.88 -1.33
CA ALA A 104 6.11 -11.29 -1.71
C ALA A 104 7.42 -11.99 -1.31
N MET A 105 7.34 -13.25 -0.92
CA MET A 105 8.51 -14.12 -0.81
C MET A 105 9.07 -14.42 -2.21
N PRO A 106 10.40 -14.53 -2.38
CA PRO A 106 11.01 -14.76 -3.68
C PRO A 106 10.56 -16.04 -4.40
N ASP A 107 10.20 -17.06 -3.64
CA ASP A 107 9.67 -18.35 -4.13
C ASP A 107 8.17 -18.29 -4.46
N GLY A 108 7.51 -17.14 -4.20
CA GLY A 108 6.08 -16.95 -4.38
C GLY A 108 5.20 -17.66 -3.34
N SER A 109 5.78 -18.25 -2.28
CA SER A 109 5.05 -19.03 -1.27
C SER A 109 4.06 -18.23 -0.43
N GLY A 110 4.24 -16.89 -0.37
CA GLY A 110 3.37 -16.04 0.43
C GLY A 110 3.80 -14.59 0.49
N MET A 111 3.10 -13.83 1.33
CA MET A 111 3.37 -12.44 1.65
C MET A 111 3.96 -12.33 3.05
N LEU A 112 5.16 -11.74 3.17
CA LEU A 112 5.75 -11.33 4.44
C LEU A 112 5.12 -10.00 4.86
N ILE A 113 4.71 -9.90 6.12
CA ILE A 113 4.22 -8.66 6.76
C ILE A 113 5.10 -8.39 7.99
N ALA A 114 5.61 -7.18 8.13
CA ALA A 114 6.48 -6.79 9.22
C ALA A 114 5.99 -5.51 9.90
N GLY A 115 5.76 -5.57 11.20
CA GLY A 115 5.24 -4.44 11.97
C GLY A 115 3.83 -4.04 11.59
N GLY A 116 3.52 -2.75 11.70
CA GLY A 116 2.20 -2.17 11.49
C GLY A 116 1.60 -1.60 12.75
N VAL A 117 0.31 -1.35 12.75
CA VAL A 117 -0.42 -0.75 13.86
C VAL A 117 -1.83 -1.30 13.97
N ASN A 118 -2.34 -1.40 15.19
CA ASN A 118 -3.72 -1.68 15.50
C ASN A 118 -4.23 -0.79 16.67
N SER A 119 -5.37 -1.13 17.24
CA SER A 119 -5.93 -0.38 18.39
C SER A 119 -5.08 -0.52 19.68
N GLY A 120 -4.24 -1.53 19.77
CA GLY A 120 -3.31 -1.76 20.88
C GLY A 120 -1.99 -1.00 20.77
N GLY A 121 -1.67 -0.46 19.58
CA GLY A 121 -0.43 0.25 19.33
C GLY A 121 0.32 -0.23 18.09
N HIS A 122 1.60 0.14 18.01
CA HIS A 122 2.48 -0.31 16.94
C HIS A 122 3.00 -1.72 17.22
N LEU A 123 3.24 -2.48 16.15
CA LEU A 123 3.60 -3.90 16.17
C LEU A 123 5.06 -4.11 15.78
N ASP A 124 5.68 -5.15 16.33
CA ASP A 124 7.02 -5.63 15.96
C ASP A 124 7.01 -7.05 15.39
N ASP A 125 5.85 -7.69 15.36
CA ASP A 125 5.70 -9.04 14.84
C ASP A 125 5.91 -9.10 13.33
N VAL A 126 6.40 -10.26 12.88
CA VAL A 126 6.60 -10.58 11.47
C VAL A 126 5.82 -11.85 11.15
N TRP A 127 4.95 -11.75 10.15
CA TRP A 127 4.05 -12.81 9.72
C TRP A 127 4.32 -13.21 8.27
N LEU A 128 4.24 -14.50 7.97
CA LEU A 128 4.15 -15.02 6.61
C LEU A 128 2.72 -15.51 6.37
N VAL A 129 2.10 -15.00 5.32
CA VAL A 129 0.72 -15.33 4.92
C VAL A 129 0.77 -16.04 3.58
N SER A 130 0.36 -17.29 3.51
CA SER A 130 0.29 -18.08 2.27
C SER A 130 -1.03 -17.88 1.52
N SER A 131 -1.07 -18.30 0.26
CA SER A 131 -2.24 -18.12 -0.62
C SER A 131 -3.49 -18.87 -0.16
N ASP A 132 -3.35 -19.90 0.67
CA ASP A 132 -4.46 -20.62 1.32
C ASP A 132 -4.96 -19.93 2.60
N GLY A 133 -4.36 -18.79 2.98
CA GLY A 133 -4.72 -18.01 4.16
C GLY A 133 -4.05 -18.48 5.46
N LYS A 134 -3.17 -19.47 5.41
CA LYS A 134 -2.40 -19.88 6.58
C LYS A 134 -1.44 -18.76 6.98
N VAL A 135 -1.39 -18.46 8.28
CA VAL A 135 -0.51 -17.42 8.84
C VAL A 135 0.50 -18.05 9.79
N GLU A 136 1.76 -17.81 9.51
CA GLU A 136 2.88 -18.31 10.33
C GLU A 136 3.65 -17.13 10.93
N ARG A 137 3.91 -17.19 12.24
CA ARG A 137 4.76 -16.21 12.91
C ARG A 137 6.22 -16.52 12.60
N ARG A 138 6.96 -15.51 12.15
CA ARG A 138 8.41 -15.64 11.97
C ARG A 138 9.10 -15.38 13.30
N THR A 139 10.22 -16.06 13.51
CA THR A 139 10.99 -15.96 14.77
C THR A 139 11.68 -14.60 14.93
N SER A 140 12.07 -13.96 13.82
CA SER A 140 12.77 -12.68 13.81
C SER A 140 11.77 -11.53 13.82
N LYS A 141 11.49 -10.96 14.99
CA LYS A 141 10.74 -9.72 15.15
C LYS A 141 11.53 -8.49 14.69
N LEU A 142 10.83 -7.40 14.37
CA LEU A 142 11.49 -6.10 14.22
C LEU A 142 12.24 -5.69 15.49
N PRO A 143 13.36 -4.95 15.38
CA PRO A 143 14.11 -4.47 16.55
C PRO A 143 13.30 -3.55 17.47
N SER A 144 12.28 -2.90 16.95
CA SER A 144 11.28 -2.12 17.69
C SER A 144 9.95 -2.10 16.93
N PRO A 145 8.81 -1.86 17.62
CA PRO A 145 7.53 -1.64 16.96
C PRO A 145 7.66 -0.56 15.88
N ARG A 146 6.97 -0.75 14.73
CA ARG A 146 7.15 0.14 13.59
C ARG A 146 5.94 0.17 12.67
N ALA A 147 5.43 1.37 12.39
CA ALA A 147 4.38 1.60 11.41
C ALA A 147 4.67 2.86 10.56
N TYR A 148 3.93 3.02 9.46
CA TYR A 148 4.02 4.17 8.54
C TYR A 148 5.38 4.36 7.88
N SER A 149 6.17 3.31 7.78
CA SER A 149 7.48 3.30 7.11
C SER A 149 7.31 3.28 5.59
N GLY A 150 8.34 3.77 4.86
CA GLY A 150 8.55 3.38 3.48
C GLY A 150 9.24 2.02 3.42
N PHE A 151 8.95 1.23 2.40
CA PHE A 151 9.57 -0.07 2.22
C PHE A 151 9.60 -0.49 0.75
N CYS A 152 10.53 -1.38 0.42
CA CYS A 152 10.62 -2.02 -0.89
C CYS A 152 11.46 -3.29 -0.80
N VAL A 153 11.40 -4.11 -1.84
CA VAL A 153 12.38 -5.18 -2.05
C VAL A 153 13.49 -4.65 -2.95
N SER A 154 14.73 -4.89 -2.56
CA SER A 154 15.91 -4.55 -3.34
C SER A 154 17.03 -5.56 -3.08
N ALA A 155 17.64 -6.09 -4.12
CA ALA A 155 18.71 -7.11 -4.04
C ALA A 155 18.34 -8.34 -3.17
N GLY A 156 17.08 -8.80 -3.26
CA GLY A 156 16.60 -9.95 -2.47
C GLY A 156 16.33 -9.67 -0.99
N GLU A 157 16.29 -8.41 -0.60
CA GLU A 157 16.05 -8.00 0.77
C GLU A 157 14.87 -7.05 0.90
N LEU A 158 14.06 -7.24 1.95
CA LEU A 158 13.08 -6.25 2.37
C LEU A 158 13.82 -5.11 3.09
N ARG A 159 13.64 -3.89 2.56
CA ARG A 159 14.19 -2.66 3.13
C ARG A 159 13.06 -1.85 3.73
N ILE A 160 13.25 -1.34 4.95
CA ILE A 160 12.26 -0.51 5.65
C ILE A 160 12.93 0.78 6.09
N VAL A 161 12.34 1.94 5.77
CA VAL A 161 12.89 3.27 6.04
C VAL A 161 11.95 4.08 6.92
N GLY A 162 12.44 4.60 8.02
CA GLY A 162 11.69 5.51 8.89
C GLY A 162 10.50 4.85 9.58
N GLY A 163 9.40 5.57 9.70
CA GLY A 163 8.23 5.20 10.47
C GLY A 163 8.23 5.77 11.87
N THR A 164 7.26 5.35 12.68
CA THR A 164 7.15 5.68 14.12
C THR A 164 7.11 4.41 14.96
N ALA A 165 7.51 4.52 16.25
CA ALA A 165 7.53 3.38 17.18
C ALA A 165 6.26 3.30 18.04
N SER A 166 5.48 4.38 18.13
CA SER A 166 4.20 4.42 18.86
C SER A 166 3.19 5.35 18.18
N PRO A 167 1.88 5.21 18.48
CA PRO A 167 0.85 6.06 17.87
C PRO A 167 0.95 7.55 18.28
N ASP A 168 1.50 7.84 19.43
CA ASP A 168 1.69 9.16 20.04
C ASP A 168 3.11 9.71 19.87
N ALA A 169 3.94 9.06 19.04
CA ALA A 169 5.28 9.54 18.75
C ALA A 169 5.25 10.95 18.16
N VAL A 170 6.06 11.83 18.72
CA VAL A 170 6.29 13.20 18.21
C VAL A 170 7.53 13.30 17.31
N ASP A 171 8.24 12.19 17.16
CA ASP A 171 9.42 12.02 16.30
C ASP A 171 9.33 10.75 15.46
N CYS A 172 10.20 10.64 14.48
CA CYS A 172 10.27 9.49 13.60
C CYS A 172 11.53 8.68 13.85
N ILE A 173 11.48 7.39 13.55
CA ILE A 173 12.62 6.46 13.67
C ILE A 173 13.73 6.87 12.67
N PRO A 174 14.97 7.16 13.14
CA PRO A 174 16.03 7.69 12.29
C PRO A 174 16.88 6.62 11.61
N ASN A 175 16.33 5.45 11.31
CA ASN A 175 17.09 4.38 10.68
C ASN A 175 16.35 3.67 9.55
N ALA A 176 17.11 2.91 8.77
CA ALA A 176 16.61 1.94 7.81
C ALA A 176 17.04 0.53 8.21
N LEU A 177 16.17 -0.44 7.97
CA LEU A 177 16.39 -1.85 8.23
C LEU A 177 16.51 -2.63 6.93
N GLY A 178 17.28 -3.72 6.97
CA GLY A 178 17.36 -4.75 5.95
C GLY A 178 17.03 -6.13 6.52
N PHE A 179 16.31 -6.93 5.73
CA PHE A 179 16.00 -8.32 6.04
C PHE A 179 16.19 -9.18 4.80
N ASN A 180 17.08 -10.17 4.88
CA ASN A 180 17.36 -11.06 3.78
C ASN A 180 16.23 -12.10 3.63
N LEU A 181 15.51 -12.05 2.51
CA LEU A 181 14.37 -12.92 2.25
C LEU A 181 14.77 -14.38 2.01
N SER A 182 16.01 -14.63 1.55
CA SER A 182 16.55 -15.98 1.30
C SER A 182 17.31 -16.56 2.52
N ALA A 183 17.62 -15.73 3.51
CA ALA A 183 18.31 -16.15 4.73
C ALA A 183 17.65 -15.49 5.97
N PRO A 184 16.38 -15.82 6.27
CA PRO A 184 15.60 -15.15 7.32
C PRO A 184 16.18 -15.37 8.73
N ASP A 185 16.95 -16.41 8.95
CA ASP A 185 17.58 -16.72 10.24
C ASP A 185 18.68 -15.72 10.63
N LEU A 186 19.21 -14.94 9.67
CA LEU A 186 20.13 -13.85 9.96
C LEU A 186 19.45 -12.68 10.70
N GLY A 187 18.11 -12.63 10.69
CA GLY A 187 17.33 -11.58 11.34
C GLY A 187 17.45 -10.21 10.68
N TRP A 188 17.01 -9.19 11.39
CA TRP A 188 17.04 -7.80 10.95
C TRP A 188 18.40 -7.17 11.24
N ARG A 189 18.86 -6.34 10.33
CA ARG A 189 20.04 -5.49 10.54
C ARG A 189 19.69 -4.02 10.29
N ILE A 190 20.42 -3.11 10.95
CA ILE A 190 20.36 -1.68 10.66
C ILE A 190 21.28 -1.41 9.47
N ASP A 191 20.70 -1.00 8.32
CA ASP A 191 21.46 -0.69 7.11
C ASP A 191 21.98 0.73 7.12
N LEU A 192 21.23 1.66 7.73
CA LEU A 192 21.55 3.07 7.83
C LEU A 192 20.94 3.63 9.11
N GLU A 193 21.75 4.34 9.89
CA GLU A 193 21.29 5.18 10.98
C GLU A 193 21.58 6.65 10.63
N ASN A 194 20.53 7.40 10.31
CA ASN A 194 20.65 8.77 9.86
C ASN A 194 19.33 9.53 10.10
N LYS A 195 19.42 10.74 10.65
CA LYS A 195 18.26 11.63 10.88
C LYS A 195 17.41 11.86 9.62
N ARG A 196 17.97 11.70 8.42
CA ARG A 196 17.22 11.80 7.17
C ARG A 196 16.21 10.66 6.97
N CYS A 197 16.41 9.51 7.62
CA CYS A 197 15.43 8.42 7.66
C CYS A 197 14.23 8.74 8.55
N ALA A 198 14.35 9.73 9.46
CA ALA A 198 13.31 10.12 10.39
C ALA A 198 12.12 10.78 9.68
N ARG A 199 11.25 9.94 9.12
CA ARG A 199 10.04 10.33 8.38
C ARG A 199 8.98 9.25 8.39
N ILE A 200 7.73 9.64 8.29
CA ILE A 200 6.61 8.75 8.02
C ILE A 200 6.20 8.85 6.55
N LEU A 201 5.62 7.74 6.04
CA LEU A 201 5.02 7.65 4.71
C LEU A 201 5.94 8.10 3.56
N PRO A 202 7.26 7.82 3.60
CA PRO A 202 8.12 8.14 2.48
C PRO A 202 7.79 7.28 1.25
N LEU A 203 8.11 7.81 0.06
CA LEU A 203 8.25 7.00 -1.14
C LEU A 203 9.42 6.04 -0.94
N CYS A 204 9.23 4.78 -1.33
CA CYS A 204 10.29 3.78 -1.32
C CYS A 204 10.09 2.79 -2.46
N GLY A 205 11.12 2.55 -3.27
CA GLY A 205 11.08 1.60 -4.37
C GLY A 205 12.47 1.01 -4.64
N GLY A 206 12.50 -0.27 -5.03
CA GLY A 206 13.73 -0.92 -5.50
C GLY A 206 14.00 -0.59 -6.96
N PHE A 207 15.27 -0.39 -7.34
CA PHE A 207 15.70 -0.28 -8.72
C PHE A 207 17.13 -0.79 -8.90
N SER A 208 17.31 -1.81 -9.73
CA SER A 208 18.62 -2.42 -10.04
C SER A 208 19.46 -2.69 -8.79
N GLY A 209 18.85 -3.30 -7.76
CA GLY A 209 19.49 -3.64 -6.50
C GLY A 209 19.74 -2.46 -5.55
N ARG A 210 19.31 -1.26 -5.89
CA ARG A 210 19.37 -0.03 -5.05
C ARG A 210 18.01 0.31 -4.49
N VAL A 211 17.98 1.15 -3.45
CA VAL A 211 16.77 1.69 -2.86
C VAL A 211 16.63 3.16 -3.25
N ILE A 212 15.57 3.49 -3.98
CA ILE A 212 15.14 4.87 -4.21
C ILE A 212 14.13 5.23 -3.13
N TRP A 213 14.39 6.31 -2.39
CA TRP A 213 13.52 6.74 -1.31
C TRP A 213 13.56 8.25 -1.09
N GLY A 214 12.54 8.76 -0.44
CA GLY A 214 12.44 10.19 -0.13
C GLY A 214 11.02 10.65 0.11
N GLY A 215 10.78 11.95 0.06
CA GLY A 215 9.46 12.51 0.38
C GLY A 215 8.99 12.13 1.78
N GLY A 216 7.69 11.94 1.96
CA GLY A 216 7.09 11.66 3.25
C GLY A 216 6.98 12.90 4.14
N CYS A 217 6.78 12.70 5.44
CA CYS A 217 6.71 13.76 6.41
C CYS A 217 7.70 13.53 7.56
N ALA A 218 8.47 14.52 7.96
CA ALA A 218 9.04 14.59 9.29
C ALA A 218 7.92 14.90 10.31
N LEU A 219 8.13 14.52 11.55
CA LEU A 219 7.31 14.96 12.67
C LEU A 219 8.10 15.99 13.48
N GLU A 220 7.44 17.08 13.84
CA GLU A 220 7.95 18.10 14.74
C GLU A 220 6.97 18.27 15.90
N GLU A 221 7.49 18.34 17.10
CA GLU A 221 6.64 18.64 18.26
C GLU A 221 6.22 20.11 18.25
N ARG A 222 4.92 20.36 18.28
CA ARG A 222 4.32 21.69 18.43
C ARG A 222 3.21 21.61 19.46
N ASP A 223 3.34 22.33 20.55
CA ASP A 223 2.38 22.38 21.66
C ASP A 223 2.01 20.97 22.19
N GLY A 224 3.01 20.10 22.36
CA GLY A 224 2.83 18.72 22.84
C GLY A 224 2.21 17.77 21.83
N LYS A 225 2.09 18.16 20.56
CA LYS A 225 1.52 17.34 19.48
C LYS A 225 2.48 17.21 18.31
N ALA A 226 2.41 16.08 17.62
CA ALA A 226 3.14 15.87 16.39
C ALA A 226 2.52 16.68 15.25
N ALA A 227 3.30 17.58 14.64
CA ALA A 227 2.97 18.28 13.42
C ALA A 227 3.74 17.67 12.23
N ARG A 228 3.10 17.54 11.06
CA ARG A 228 3.73 17.02 9.85
C ARG A 228 4.45 18.14 9.09
N VAL A 229 5.71 17.87 8.71
CA VAL A 229 6.49 18.69 7.80
C VAL A 229 6.73 17.88 6.52
N TYR A 230 6.11 18.27 5.43
CA TYR A 230 6.20 17.56 4.15
C TYR A 230 7.56 17.75 3.51
N LEU A 231 8.13 16.66 3.00
CA LEU A 231 9.49 16.59 2.46
C LEU A 231 9.47 16.32 0.96
N GLY A 232 10.42 16.90 0.23
CA GLY A 232 10.55 16.72 -1.22
C GLY A 232 11.91 16.15 -1.66
N ASP A 233 12.83 15.84 -0.74
CA ASP A 233 14.14 15.29 -1.09
C ASP A 233 14.03 13.82 -1.58
N LEU A 234 14.89 13.47 -2.55
CA LEU A 234 15.02 12.12 -3.10
C LEU A 234 16.45 11.62 -2.98
N ARG A 235 16.59 10.29 -2.78
CA ARG A 235 17.87 9.60 -2.62
C ARG A 235 17.87 8.27 -3.34
N GLY A 236 18.97 7.97 -4.02
CA GLY A 236 19.16 6.76 -4.82
C GLY A 236 19.90 5.63 -4.13
N ASN A 237 20.17 5.72 -2.84
CA ASN A 237 20.74 4.64 -2.04
C ASN A 237 20.60 4.91 -0.55
N LEU A 238 20.55 3.85 0.27
CA LEU A 238 20.63 3.97 1.73
C LEU A 238 22.02 4.37 2.20
N GLY A 239 23.09 3.90 1.57
CA GLY A 239 24.49 4.14 1.97
C GLY A 239 25.03 5.55 1.75
N GLY A 240 24.23 6.53 1.33
CA GLY A 240 24.59 7.94 1.30
C GLY A 240 25.43 8.42 0.10
N THR A 241 25.94 7.53 -0.75
CA THR A 241 26.80 7.82 -1.92
C THR A 241 26.03 7.87 -3.25
N GLY A 242 24.72 7.63 -3.25
CA GLY A 242 23.87 7.60 -4.43
C GLY A 242 23.45 8.99 -4.92
N ALA A 243 22.76 9.01 -6.05
CA ALA A 243 22.15 10.19 -6.63
C ALA A 243 21.23 10.91 -5.62
N ARG A 244 21.15 12.23 -5.75
CA ARG A 244 20.26 13.10 -4.96
C ARG A 244 19.49 13.99 -5.89
N SER A 245 18.21 14.17 -5.60
CA SER A 245 17.32 15.06 -6.36
C SER A 245 16.22 15.56 -5.43
N ALA A 246 15.28 16.28 -5.97
CA ALA A 246 14.07 16.71 -5.29
C ALA A 246 12.86 16.54 -6.21
N LEU A 247 11.72 16.25 -5.60
CA LEU A 247 10.42 16.32 -6.24
C LEU A 247 10.06 17.78 -6.54
N ALA A 248 9.27 18.02 -7.57
CA ALA A 248 8.76 19.36 -7.88
C ALA A 248 7.86 19.95 -6.77
N ALA A 249 7.18 19.08 -6.04
CA ALA A 249 6.46 19.38 -4.80
C ALA A 249 6.69 18.24 -3.79
N PRO A 250 6.60 18.50 -2.47
CA PRO A 250 6.61 17.43 -1.47
C PRO A 250 5.57 16.36 -1.79
N LEU A 251 5.83 15.12 -1.38
CA LEU A 251 4.89 14.03 -1.63
C LEU A 251 5.00 12.97 -0.53
N ALA A 252 3.89 12.66 0.12
CA ALA A 252 3.81 11.70 1.21
C ALA A 252 2.70 10.68 0.98
N GLY A 253 2.87 9.47 1.50
CA GLY A 253 1.83 8.45 1.50
C GLY A 253 1.39 7.98 0.11
N CYS A 254 2.25 8.10 -0.91
CA CYS A 254 1.98 7.46 -2.20
C CYS A 254 1.57 6.01 -1.98
N ALA A 255 0.72 5.50 -2.86
CA ALA A 255 0.50 4.07 -2.94
C ALA A 255 1.85 3.37 -3.20
N GLY A 256 2.09 2.27 -2.52
CA GLY A 256 3.41 1.64 -2.56
C GLY A 256 3.43 0.16 -2.11
N PRO A 257 4.60 -0.46 -2.18
CA PRO A 257 5.89 0.09 -2.58
C PRO A 257 5.91 0.55 -4.05
N GLY A 258 6.86 1.45 -4.39
CA GLY A 258 7.06 1.85 -5.78
C GLY A 258 7.35 0.64 -6.66
N VAL A 259 6.81 0.65 -7.88
CA VAL A 259 6.91 -0.46 -8.83
C VAL A 259 8.10 -0.26 -9.75
N GLU A 260 9.06 -1.19 -9.70
CA GLU A 260 10.19 -1.21 -10.62
C GLU A 260 9.74 -1.49 -12.05
N VAL A 261 10.22 -0.66 -12.96
CA VAL A 261 9.99 -0.76 -14.40
C VAL A 261 11.28 -0.45 -15.17
N SER A 262 11.26 -0.59 -16.49
CA SER A 262 12.42 -0.24 -17.32
C SER A 262 12.83 1.21 -17.07
N GLY A 263 14.08 1.41 -16.70
CA GLY A 263 14.69 2.73 -16.47
C GLY A 263 14.39 3.41 -15.14
N GLY A 264 13.54 2.84 -14.25
CA GLY A 264 13.25 3.50 -12.97
C GLY A 264 12.12 2.89 -12.16
N VAL A 265 11.42 3.74 -11.40
CA VAL A 265 10.36 3.33 -10.47
C VAL A 265 9.12 4.20 -10.67
N ILE A 266 7.95 3.58 -10.68
CA ILE A 266 6.65 4.26 -10.73
C ILE A 266 6.05 4.35 -9.32
N PHE A 267 5.59 5.56 -8.96
CA PHE A 267 4.79 5.86 -7.78
C PHE A 267 3.43 6.43 -8.19
N VAL A 268 2.43 6.25 -7.35
CA VAL A 268 1.04 6.65 -7.66
C VAL A 268 0.45 7.45 -6.51
N GLY A 269 -0.24 8.54 -6.86
CA GLY A 269 -0.96 9.36 -5.89
C GLY A 269 -0.06 10.15 -4.96
N GLY A 270 -0.41 10.21 -3.71
CA GLY A 270 0.31 10.94 -2.67
C GLY A 270 -0.41 12.22 -2.23
N ASP A 271 0.04 12.75 -1.10
CA ASP A 271 -0.39 14.01 -0.49
C ASP A 271 0.78 15.01 -0.53
N ASP A 272 0.58 16.18 -1.12
CA ASP A 272 1.58 17.24 -1.24
C ASP A 272 1.58 18.22 -0.04
N GLY A 273 0.62 18.04 0.87
CA GLY A 273 0.47 18.89 2.05
C GLY A 273 -0.21 20.23 1.81
N MET A 274 -0.53 20.61 0.57
CA MET A 274 -1.13 21.92 0.26
C MET A 274 -2.45 22.16 0.98
N HIS A 275 -3.20 21.09 1.26
CA HIS A 275 -4.50 21.12 1.94
C HIS A 275 -4.46 20.61 3.38
N SER A 276 -3.28 20.43 3.97
CA SER A 276 -3.12 19.84 5.31
C SER A 276 -3.77 20.66 6.45
N SER A 277 -3.93 21.97 6.26
CA SER A 277 -4.62 22.89 7.19
C SER A 277 -6.05 23.23 6.78
N SER A 278 -6.56 22.67 5.66
CA SER A 278 -7.92 22.95 5.18
C SER A 278 -8.95 22.09 5.93
N ASP A 279 -10.21 22.52 5.91
CA ASP A 279 -11.32 21.69 6.40
C ASP A 279 -11.35 20.37 5.61
N PRO A 280 -11.24 19.20 6.27
CA PRO A 280 -11.27 17.90 5.61
C PRO A 280 -12.51 17.65 4.74
N LYS A 281 -13.65 18.27 5.07
CA LYS A 281 -14.90 18.17 4.30
C LYS A 281 -14.78 18.83 2.93
N GLY A 282 -14.02 19.93 2.83
CA GLY A 282 -13.77 20.68 1.61
C GLY A 282 -12.52 20.21 0.83
N HIS A 283 -11.84 19.15 1.30
CA HIS A 283 -10.61 18.68 0.65
C HIS A 283 -10.89 18.19 -0.78
N PRO A 284 -10.15 18.66 -1.82
CA PRO A 284 -10.42 18.35 -3.23
C PRO A 284 -10.15 16.88 -3.62
N GLY A 285 -9.50 16.13 -2.76
CA GLY A 285 -8.99 14.78 -3.01
C GLY A 285 -7.48 14.76 -3.01
N GLN A 286 -6.91 13.57 -2.87
CA GLN A 286 -5.47 13.33 -2.95
C GLN A 286 -4.98 13.40 -4.40
N SER A 287 -3.67 13.36 -4.62
CA SER A 287 -3.11 13.34 -5.98
C SER A 287 -3.57 12.09 -6.75
N ARG A 288 -3.68 12.26 -8.08
CA ARG A 288 -3.93 11.16 -9.04
C ARG A 288 -2.72 10.91 -9.94
N GLN A 289 -1.61 11.59 -9.70
CA GLN A 289 -0.46 11.50 -10.58
C GLN A 289 0.15 10.11 -10.57
N VAL A 290 0.54 9.63 -11.74
CA VAL A 290 1.45 8.52 -11.93
C VAL A 290 2.81 9.14 -12.20
N VAL A 291 3.72 9.02 -11.24
CA VAL A 291 5.04 9.66 -11.27
C VAL A 291 6.10 8.60 -11.55
N PHE A 292 6.88 8.81 -12.60
CA PHE A 292 8.06 8.01 -12.90
C PHE A 292 9.32 8.72 -12.38
N LEU A 293 10.13 7.99 -11.63
CA LEU A 293 11.45 8.43 -11.19
C LEU A 293 12.52 7.66 -11.98
N TYR A 294 13.35 8.39 -12.73
CA TYR A 294 14.51 7.81 -13.40
C TYR A 294 15.49 7.23 -12.38
N GLY A 295 15.82 5.95 -12.51
CA GLY A 295 16.58 5.22 -11.50
C GLY A 295 18.01 5.75 -11.28
N GLU A 296 18.64 6.32 -12.31
CA GLU A 296 20.01 6.83 -12.23
C GLU A 296 20.08 8.28 -11.73
N THR A 297 19.21 9.15 -12.23
CA THR A 297 19.25 10.60 -11.96
C THR A 297 18.32 11.04 -10.86
N LEU A 298 17.30 10.25 -10.54
CA LEU A 298 16.15 10.58 -9.68
C LEU A 298 15.33 11.78 -10.19
N ALA A 299 15.49 12.16 -11.45
CA ALA A 299 14.58 13.10 -12.07
C ALA A 299 13.17 12.50 -12.07
N SER A 300 12.17 13.32 -11.81
CA SER A 300 10.76 12.88 -11.79
C SER A 300 9.99 13.46 -12.96
N VAL A 301 9.06 12.67 -13.50
CA VAL A 301 8.12 13.09 -14.53
C VAL A 301 6.76 12.48 -14.29
N VAL A 302 5.69 13.25 -14.51
CA VAL A 302 4.32 12.73 -14.49
C VAL A 302 4.05 12.08 -15.84
N ILE A 303 3.76 10.78 -15.84
CA ILE A 303 3.55 9.97 -17.05
C ILE A 303 2.08 9.57 -17.25
N GLY A 304 1.20 9.94 -16.33
CA GLY A 304 -0.22 9.61 -16.45
C GLY A 304 -1.03 10.04 -15.24
N GLN A 305 -2.29 9.62 -15.27
CA GLN A 305 -3.26 9.86 -14.19
C GLN A 305 -3.86 8.55 -13.72
N TRP A 306 -3.89 8.34 -12.43
CA TRP A 306 -4.58 7.22 -11.81
C TRP A 306 -6.09 7.42 -11.88
N PRO A 307 -6.91 6.36 -11.98
CA PRO A 307 -8.37 6.51 -12.09
C PRO A 307 -9.02 7.31 -10.96
N THR A 308 -8.55 7.15 -9.72
CA THR A 308 -9.07 7.84 -8.53
C THR A 308 -7.93 8.50 -7.74
N PRO A 309 -8.19 9.58 -6.95
CA PRO A 309 -7.21 10.05 -5.96
C PRO A 309 -6.76 8.90 -5.06
N LEU A 310 -5.48 8.89 -4.63
CA LEU A 310 -4.98 7.72 -3.90
C LEU A 310 -3.81 8.06 -2.96
N VAL A 311 -3.95 7.65 -1.69
CA VAL A 311 -2.84 7.53 -0.73
C VAL A 311 -2.98 6.25 0.07
N THR A 312 -1.86 5.80 0.65
CA THR A 312 -1.79 4.68 1.61
C THR A 312 -2.47 3.39 1.15
N ALA A 313 -2.40 3.13 -0.14
CA ALA A 313 -2.84 1.88 -0.77
C ALA A 313 -1.63 1.00 -1.11
N PRO A 314 -1.76 -0.33 -1.07
CA PRO A 314 -0.76 -1.21 -1.65
C PRO A 314 -0.76 -1.10 -3.18
N LEU A 315 0.42 -1.14 -3.78
CA LEU A 315 0.62 -1.35 -5.21
C LEU A 315 1.22 -2.72 -5.46
N VAL A 316 0.69 -3.42 -6.45
CA VAL A 316 1.26 -4.67 -6.95
C VAL A 316 1.43 -4.60 -8.48
N ARG A 317 2.44 -5.29 -9.00
CA ARG A 317 2.61 -5.47 -10.44
C ARG A 317 2.04 -6.84 -10.83
N LEU A 318 1.06 -6.84 -11.74
CA LEU A 318 0.48 -8.06 -12.30
C LEU A 318 0.69 -8.04 -13.82
N GLY A 319 1.71 -8.73 -14.28
CA GLY A 319 2.15 -8.67 -15.67
C GLY A 319 2.59 -7.26 -16.07
N ASN A 320 1.90 -6.67 -17.06
CA ASN A 320 2.15 -5.31 -17.55
C ASN A 320 1.21 -4.27 -16.94
N GLU A 321 0.56 -4.59 -15.85
CA GLU A 321 -0.33 -3.68 -15.13
C GLU A 321 0.17 -3.41 -13.72
N ILE A 322 -0.04 -2.18 -13.26
CA ILE A 322 0.06 -1.80 -11.85
C ILE A 322 -1.36 -1.80 -11.31
N VAL A 323 -1.56 -2.45 -10.17
CA VAL A 323 -2.87 -2.58 -9.52
C VAL A 323 -2.79 -2.01 -8.11
N SER A 324 -3.75 -1.15 -7.73
CA SER A 324 -3.96 -0.74 -6.35
C SER A 324 -5.18 -1.42 -5.77
N ILE A 325 -5.11 -1.75 -4.49
CA ILE A 325 -6.23 -2.35 -3.78
C ILE A 325 -6.69 -1.36 -2.71
N SER A 326 -7.92 -0.84 -2.86
CA SER A 326 -8.46 0.09 -1.88
C SER A 326 -7.62 1.36 -1.71
N GLY A 327 -7.58 1.96 -0.53
CA GLY A 327 -6.80 3.15 -0.20
C GLY A 327 -7.67 4.33 0.23
N GLU A 328 -7.03 5.47 0.49
CA GLU A 328 -7.68 6.70 0.90
C GLU A 328 -7.72 7.69 -0.25
N VAL A 329 -8.89 8.24 -0.55
CA VAL A 329 -9.10 9.17 -1.68
C VAL A 329 -9.07 10.63 -1.26
N ARG A 330 -9.42 10.91 -0.01
CA ARG A 330 -9.28 12.19 0.69
C ARG A 330 -9.23 11.91 2.20
N PRO A 331 -8.82 12.87 3.04
CA PRO A 331 -8.71 12.64 4.48
C PRO A 331 -9.96 11.95 5.06
N GLY A 332 -9.75 10.82 5.75
CA GLY A 332 -10.82 10.03 6.37
C GLY A 332 -11.63 9.14 5.41
N VAL A 333 -11.66 9.39 4.11
CA VAL A 333 -12.52 8.69 3.15
C VAL A 333 -11.74 7.63 2.39
N ARG A 334 -12.16 6.36 2.51
CA ARG A 334 -11.57 5.20 1.83
C ARG A 334 -12.44 4.78 0.64
N THR A 335 -11.83 4.08 -0.29
CA THR A 335 -12.52 3.50 -1.45
C THR A 335 -12.33 1.99 -1.46
N PRO A 336 -13.37 1.18 -1.76
CA PRO A 336 -13.19 -0.25 -1.97
C PRO A 336 -12.61 -0.57 -3.35
N ALA A 337 -12.46 0.43 -4.24
CA ALA A 337 -12.08 0.22 -5.63
C ALA A 337 -10.71 -0.45 -5.78
N VAL A 338 -10.65 -1.41 -6.70
CA VAL A 338 -9.41 -2.01 -7.19
C VAL A 338 -9.14 -1.41 -8.56
N ASN A 339 -8.16 -0.52 -8.62
CA ASN A 339 -7.82 0.20 -9.84
C ASN A 339 -6.59 -0.42 -10.50
N ARG A 340 -6.52 -0.29 -11.82
CA ARG A 340 -5.36 -0.71 -12.62
C ARG A 340 -4.92 0.39 -13.58
N TRP A 341 -3.67 0.32 -13.96
CA TRP A 341 -3.05 1.18 -14.94
C TRP A 341 -2.03 0.37 -15.76
N SER A 342 -2.19 0.39 -17.08
CA SER A 342 -1.29 -0.34 -17.97
C SER A 342 0.03 0.39 -18.09
N ILE A 343 1.14 -0.30 -17.81
CA ILE A 343 2.48 0.24 -17.98
C ILE A 343 2.70 0.52 -19.47
N PRO A 344 3.04 1.76 -19.88
CA PRO A 344 3.33 2.07 -21.26
C PRO A 344 4.50 1.24 -21.80
N PRO A 345 4.52 0.91 -23.09
CA PRO A 345 5.53 0.04 -23.68
C PRO A 345 6.99 0.46 -23.41
N GLU A 346 7.25 1.76 -23.36
CA GLU A 346 8.57 2.34 -23.11
C GLU A 346 9.09 2.13 -21.68
N TYR A 347 8.22 1.73 -20.74
CA TYR A 347 8.57 1.44 -19.34
C TYR A 347 8.41 -0.06 -18.97
N ARG A 348 8.15 -0.95 -19.94
CA ARG A 348 7.95 -2.40 -19.69
C ARG A 348 9.23 -3.17 -19.46
#